data_e31eee9e2579d41b6161d5f645bdc224
#
_entry.id   e31eee9e2579d41b6161d5f645bdc224
#
_cell.length_a   1.000
_cell.length_b   1.000
_cell.length_c   1.000
_cell.angle_alpha   90.00
_cell.angle_beta   90.00
_cell.angle_gamma   90.00
#
_symmetry.space_group_name_H-M   'P 1'
#
loop_
_entity.id
_entity.type
_entity.pdbx_description
1 polymer ?
#
loop_
_entity_poly.entity_id
_entity_poly.type
_entity_poly.pdbx_seq_one_letter_code
_entity_poly.pdbx_strand_id
1 'polypeptide(L)'
;MAQKTIDIITSQQVVVTYELAGLGSRFLSNAIDIFVVYSFNAILQIALQQGLSDLFLIQSIGMVWFYHLVFVLFFRGNTLGMRALKLSIVKPSGGEVSFDELFTRWIFRPIDITLTLGVLGSFLMLGADKSQRLGDILAGTVVVRNKQTLSFEFQDILKFHQQSSDTVVKYPKVRHFSEADML
;
A
#
# COMPACT_ATOMS: atom_id res chain seq x y z
N MET A 1 12.65 -3.53 17.01
CA MET A 1 12.27 -4.62 16.06
C MET A 1 12.76 -4.20 14.69
N ALA A 2 13.56 -5.01 14.01
CA ALA A 2 14.01 -4.72 12.65
C ALA A 2 12.80 -4.65 11.71
N GLN A 3 12.67 -3.56 10.97
CA GLN A 3 11.63 -3.43 9.95
C GLN A 3 12.00 -4.31 8.77
N LYS A 4 11.09 -5.21 8.39
CA LYS A 4 11.27 -6.04 7.19
C LYS A 4 11.11 -5.16 5.95
N THR A 5 12.04 -5.24 5.01
CA THR A 5 12.00 -4.52 3.73
C THR A 5 11.85 -5.51 2.58
N ILE A 6 11.35 -5.03 1.45
CA ILE A 6 11.27 -5.79 0.20
C ILE A 6 11.74 -4.91 -0.95
N ASP A 7 12.58 -5.47 -1.82
CA ASP A 7 13.03 -4.82 -3.04
C ASP A 7 12.10 -5.20 -4.19
N ILE A 8 11.59 -4.22 -4.87
CA ILE A 8 10.67 -4.38 -6.00
C ILE A 8 11.33 -3.77 -7.23
N ILE A 9 11.46 -4.57 -8.29
CA ILE A 9 11.95 -4.11 -9.58
C ILE A 9 10.75 -3.51 -10.33
N THR A 10 10.79 -2.20 -10.57
CA THR A 10 9.74 -1.51 -11.33
C THR A 10 9.84 -1.86 -12.83
N SER A 11 8.78 -1.55 -13.59
CA SER A 11 8.76 -1.71 -15.06
C SER A 11 9.89 -0.97 -15.78
N GLN A 12 10.48 0.02 -15.11
CA GLN A 12 11.65 0.80 -15.60
C GLN A 12 12.99 0.20 -15.16
N GLN A 13 12.99 -1.05 -14.64
CA GLN A 13 14.17 -1.75 -14.11
C GLN A 13 14.89 -1.02 -12.95
N VAL A 14 14.19 -0.12 -12.27
CA VAL A 14 14.71 0.53 -11.06
C VAL A 14 14.30 -0.31 -9.85
N VAL A 15 15.27 -0.65 -9.01
CA VAL A 15 15.02 -1.34 -7.73
C VAL A 15 14.57 -0.30 -6.71
N VAL A 16 13.35 -0.46 -6.20
CA VAL A 16 12.80 0.39 -5.13
C VAL A 16 12.60 -0.45 -3.88
N THR A 17 13.23 -0.05 -2.79
CA THR A 17 13.10 -0.71 -1.49
C THR A 17 11.90 -0.14 -0.73
N TYR A 18 10.95 -1.00 -0.40
CA TYR A 18 9.77 -0.65 0.40
C TYR A 18 9.83 -1.27 1.79
N GLU A 19 9.32 -0.56 2.78
CA GLU A 19 9.08 -1.13 4.11
C GLU A 19 7.79 -1.95 4.11
N LEU A 20 7.85 -3.20 4.57
CA LEU A 20 6.66 -4.03 4.73
C LEU A 20 5.78 -3.51 5.86
N ALA A 21 4.46 -3.48 5.63
CA ALA A 21 3.51 -3.10 6.65
C ALA A 21 3.47 -4.15 7.77
N GLY A 22 3.93 -3.76 8.96
CA GLY A 22 3.87 -4.60 10.14
C GLY A 22 2.44 -4.88 10.61
N LEU A 23 2.29 -5.89 11.48
CA LEU A 23 1.00 -6.31 12.04
C LEU A 23 0.24 -5.15 12.69
N GLY A 24 0.91 -4.33 13.51
CA GLY A 24 0.30 -3.19 14.21
C GLY A 24 -0.29 -2.15 13.26
N SER A 25 0.41 -1.82 12.16
CA SER A 25 -0.09 -0.85 11.18
C SER A 25 -1.32 -1.36 10.43
N ARG A 26 -1.38 -2.66 10.11
CA ARG A 26 -2.55 -3.27 9.47
C ARG A 26 -3.74 -3.39 10.42
N PHE A 27 -3.48 -3.69 11.70
CA PHE A 27 -4.51 -3.71 12.72
C PHE A 27 -5.11 -2.30 12.92
N LEU A 28 -4.27 -1.29 13.05
CA LEU A 28 -4.70 0.10 13.19
C LEU A 28 -5.47 0.58 11.96
N SER A 29 -5.05 0.21 10.75
CA SER A 29 -5.79 0.50 9.52
C SER A 29 -7.21 -0.08 9.56
N ASN A 30 -7.34 -1.36 9.93
CA ASN A 30 -8.66 -2.00 10.05
C ASN A 30 -9.51 -1.35 11.15
N ALA A 31 -8.91 -0.97 12.28
CA ALA A 31 -9.63 -0.30 13.38
C ALA A 31 -10.20 1.06 12.91
N ILE A 32 -9.43 1.83 12.14
CA ILE A 32 -9.90 3.08 11.54
C ILE A 32 -11.06 2.81 10.57
N ASP A 33 -10.94 1.81 9.69
CA ASP A 33 -12.01 1.46 8.74
C ASP A 33 -13.30 1.06 9.46
N ILE A 34 -13.21 0.21 10.48
CA ILE A 34 -14.33 -0.20 11.31
C ILE A 34 -14.96 1.01 12.00
N PHE A 35 -14.16 1.87 12.61
CA PHE A 35 -14.65 3.07 13.28
C PHE A 35 -15.41 3.99 12.31
N VAL A 36 -14.91 4.21 11.11
CA VAL A 36 -15.57 5.03 10.08
C VAL A 36 -16.94 4.43 9.70
N VAL A 37 -16.98 3.12 9.43
CA VAL A 37 -18.23 2.45 9.03
C VAL A 37 -19.25 2.45 10.16
N TYR A 38 -18.85 2.14 11.40
CA TYR A 38 -19.75 2.15 12.56
C TYR A 38 -20.28 3.55 12.85
N SER A 39 -19.43 4.58 12.78
CA SER A 39 -19.85 5.98 12.97
C SER A 39 -20.86 6.41 11.90
N PHE A 40 -20.61 6.06 10.64
CA PHE A 40 -21.52 6.34 9.54
C PHE A 40 -22.86 5.63 9.71
N ASN A 41 -22.86 4.34 10.08
CA ASN A 41 -24.08 3.58 10.32
C ASN A 41 -24.89 4.17 11.51
N ALA A 42 -24.22 4.54 12.59
CA ALA A 42 -24.89 5.17 13.75
C ALA A 42 -25.55 6.50 13.37
N ILE A 43 -24.85 7.36 12.65
CA ILE A 43 -25.40 8.64 12.16
C ILE A 43 -26.61 8.39 11.25
N LEU A 44 -26.52 7.41 10.35
CA LEU A 44 -27.60 7.08 9.43
C LEU A 44 -28.86 6.62 10.19
N GLN A 45 -28.72 5.76 11.20
CA GLN A 45 -29.87 5.29 12.00
C GLN A 45 -30.52 6.41 12.81
N ILE A 46 -29.71 7.30 13.39
CA ILE A 46 -30.23 8.49 14.08
C ILE A 46 -30.99 9.40 13.11
N ALA A 47 -30.44 9.64 11.92
CA ALA A 47 -31.05 10.48 10.89
C ALA A 47 -32.38 9.90 10.39
N LEU A 48 -32.49 8.58 10.29
CA LEU A 48 -33.71 7.88 9.87
C LEU A 48 -34.70 7.66 11.04
N GLN A 49 -34.40 8.16 12.24
CA GLN A 49 -35.23 8.01 13.45
C GLN A 49 -35.52 6.55 13.84
N GLN A 50 -34.71 5.61 13.38
CA GLN A 50 -34.89 4.17 13.66
C GLN A 50 -34.35 3.76 15.03
N GLY A 51 -33.57 4.60 15.69
CA GLY A 51 -32.88 4.25 16.94
C GLY A 51 -31.77 3.21 16.69
N LEU A 52 -31.10 2.81 17.77
CA LEU A 52 -30.17 1.67 17.73
C LEU A 52 -30.95 0.37 17.88
N SER A 53 -31.26 -0.27 16.77
CA SER A 53 -32.02 -1.55 16.76
C SER A 53 -31.10 -2.73 17.07
N ASP A 54 -31.70 -3.87 17.48
CA ASP A 54 -30.98 -5.12 17.70
C ASP A 54 -30.27 -5.63 16.45
N LEU A 55 -30.74 -5.19 15.28
CA LEU A 55 -30.12 -5.51 13.97
C LEU A 55 -28.91 -4.64 13.65
N PHE A 56 -28.58 -3.64 14.49
CA PHE A 56 -27.46 -2.70 14.24
C PHE A 56 -26.14 -3.41 13.98
N LEU A 57 -25.82 -4.45 14.74
CA LEU A 57 -24.58 -5.22 14.57
C LEU A 57 -24.54 -5.96 13.23
N ILE A 58 -25.64 -6.62 12.86
CA ILE A 58 -25.74 -7.38 11.60
C ILE A 58 -25.62 -6.43 10.40
N GLN A 59 -26.34 -5.32 10.47
CA GLN A 59 -26.28 -4.27 9.43
C GLN A 59 -24.87 -3.68 9.31
N SER A 60 -24.19 -3.43 10.44
CA SER A 60 -22.82 -2.91 10.45
C SER A 60 -21.84 -3.88 9.81
N ILE A 61 -21.97 -5.18 10.04
CA ILE A 61 -21.13 -6.21 9.39
C ILE A 61 -21.32 -6.16 7.87
N GLY A 62 -22.56 -6.14 7.39
CA GLY A 62 -22.88 -6.02 5.97
C GLY A 62 -22.30 -4.74 5.35
N MET A 63 -22.38 -3.64 6.10
CA MET A 63 -21.86 -2.34 5.67
C MET A 63 -20.33 -2.31 5.58
N VAL A 64 -19.62 -2.95 6.52
CA VAL A 64 -18.16 -3.13 6.45
C VAL A 64 -17.78 -3.91 5.19
N TRP A 65 -18.52 -4.95 4.86
CA TRP A 65 -18.30 -5.74 3.66
C TRP A 65 -18.46 -4.93 2.39
N PHE A 66 -19.57 -4.22 2.28
CA PHE A 66 -19.87 -3.36 1.14
C PHE A 66 -18.86 -2.22 1.00
N TYR A 67 -18.49 -1.60 2.12
CA TYR A 67 -17.44 -0.58 2.15
C TYR A 67 -16.14 -1.07 1.50
N HIS A 68 -15.64 -2.25 1.91
CA HIS A 68 -14.42 -2.80 1.35
C HIS A 68 -14.56 -3.14 -0.14
N LEU A 69 -15.74 -3.63 -0.58
CA LEU A 69 -16.01 -3.89 -1.99
C LEU A 69 -15.92 -2.61 -2.82
N VAL A 70 -16.53 -1.53 -2.35
CA VAL A 70 -16.44 -0.21 -3.00
C VAL A 70 -14.98 0.23 -3.16
N PHE A 71 -14.16 0.05 -2.11
CA PHE A 71 -12.74 0.41 -2.20
C PHE A 71 -11.92 -0.50 -3.13
N VAL A 72 -12.31 -1.77 -3.30
CA VAL A 72 -11.72 -2.65 -4.30
C VAL A 72 -12.04 -2.15 -5.71
N LEU A 73 -13.30 -1.77 -5.97
CA LEU A 73 -13.76 -1.35 -7.30
C LEU A 73 -13.18 0.01 -7.72
N PHE A 74 -13.21 1.00 -6.83
CA PHE A 74 -12.93 2.40 -7.20
C PHE A 74 -11.56 2.91 -6.76
N PHE A 75 -10.94 2.29 -5.76
CA PHE A 75 -9.72 2.80 -5.13
C PHE A 75 -8.57 1.81 -5.11
N ARG A 76 -8.57 0.83 -6.01
CA ARG A 76 -7.54 -0.21 -6.12
C ARG A 76 -7.26 -0.90 -4.77
N GLY A 77 -8.30 -1.12 -3.96
CA GLY A 77 -8.22 -1.79 -2.68
C GLY A 77 -7.62 -0.98 -1.52
N ASN A 78 -7.23 0.27 -1.74
CA ASN A 78 -6.68 1.13 -0.70
C ASN A 78 -7.82 1.79 0.10
N THR A 79 -8.16 1.25 1.27
CA THR A 79 -9.19 1.78 2.18
C THR A 79 -8.77 3.11 2.83
N LEU A 80 -9.71 3.80 3.47
CA LEU A 80 -9.42 5.04 4.20
C LEU A 80 -8.38 4.83 5.29
N GLY A 81 -8.49 3.74 6.07
CA GLY A 81 -7.52 3.39 7.10
C GLY A 81 -6.13 3.12 6.53
N MET A 82 -6.03 2.46 5.37
CA MET A 82 -4.76 2.26 4.68
C MET A 82 -4.15 3.58 4.22
N ARG A 83 -4.96 4.48 3.65
CA ARG A 83 -4.50 5.80 3.20
C ARG A 83 -4.02 6.68 4.36
N ALA A 84 -4.75 6.67 5.49
CA ALA A 84 -4.37 7.40 6.69
C ALA A 84 -2.99 7.00 7.23
N LEU A 85 -2.64 5.71 7.11
CA LEU A 85 -1.35 5.17 7.54
C LEU A 85 -0.31 5.08 6.42
N LYS A 86 -0.60 5.67 5.24
CA LYS A 86 0.26 5.62 4.05
C LYS A 86 0.64 4.19 3.65
N LEU A 87 -0.33 3.27 3.74
CA LEU A 87 -0.18 1.89 3.29
C LEU A 87 -0.67 1.75 1.85
N SER A 88 0.01 0.91 1.07
CA SER A 88 -0.35 0.60 -0.31
C SER A 88 -0.18 -0.88 -0.60
N ILE A 89 -1.02 -1.39 -1.51
CA ILE A 89 -0.94 -2.75 -2.00
C ILE A 89 -0.06 -2.75 -3.24
N VAL A 90 0.95 -3.62 -3.27
CA VAL A 90 1.88 -3.74 -4.40
C VAL A 90 2.13 -5.21 -4.73
N LYS A 91 2.57 -5.47 -5.97
CA LYS A 91 3.09 -6.79 -6.37
C LYS A 91 4.59 -6.85 -6.14
N PRO A 92 5.13 -7.94 -5.58
CA PRO A 92 6.57 -8.16 -5.49
C PRO A 92 7.26 -8.19 -6.87
N SER A 93 6.51 -8.53 -7.93
CA SER A 93 6.99 -8.55 -9.31
C SER A 93 7.09 -7.16 -9.97
N GLY A 94 6.70 -6.09 -9.28
CA GLY A 94 6.79 -4.71 -9.80
C GLY A 94 5.69 -4.30 -10.78
N GLY A 95 4.74 -5.17 -11.10
CA GLY A 95 3.61 -4.88 -11.96
C GLY A 95 2.45 -4.18 -11.23
N GLU A 96 1.47 -3.68 -11.99
CA GLU A 96 0.22 -3.18 -11.42
C GLU A 96 -0.59 -4.33 -10.81
N VAL A 97 -1.26 -4.04 -9.70
CA VAL A 97 -2.19 -4.99 -9.05
C VAL A 97 -3.45 -5.06 -9.90
N SER A 98 -3.81 -6.27 -10.38
CA SER A 98 -5.00 -6.49 -11.17
C SER A 98 -6.26 -6.55 -10.30
N PHE A 99 -7.43 -6.38 -10.94
CA PHE A 99 -8.71 -6.45 -10.25
C PHE A 99 -8.94 -7.83 -9.60
N ASP A 100 -8.60 -8.93 -10.30
CA ASP A 100 -8.77 -10.29 -9.80
C ASP A 100 -8.00 -10.55 -8.50
N GLU A 101 -6.82 -9.98 -8.37
CA GLU A 101 -6.00 -10.06 -7.16
C GLU A 101 -6.63 -9.29 -6.01
N LEU A 102 -7.15 -8.09 -6.28
CA LEU A 102 -7.86 -7.29 -5.28
C LEU A 102 -9.16 -7.96 -4.84
N PHE A 103 -9.88 -8.57 -5.77
CA PHE A 103 -11.12 -9.30 -5.52
C PHE A 103 -10.85 -10.56 -4.70
N THR A 104 -9.79 -11.31 -5.03
CA THR A 104 -9.33 -12.45 -4.23
C THR A 104 -9.06 -12.05 -2.79
N ARG A 105 -8.35 -10.95 -2.54
CA ARG A 105 -8.12 -10.41 -1.20
C ARG A 105 -9.42 -10.09 -0.46
N TRP A 106 -10.40 -9.53 -1.18
CA TRP A 106 -11.70 -9.19 -0.61
C TRP A 106 -12.49 -10.44 -0.20
N ILE A 107 -12.52 -11.49 -1.04
CA ILE A 107 -13.20 -12.76 -0.74
C ILE A 107 -12.62 -13.44 0.51
N PHE A 108 -11.29 -13.44 0.67
CA PHE A 108 -10.63 -14.08 1.80
C PHE A 108 -10.59 -13.22 3.08
N ARG A 109 -10.99 -11.95 3.01
CA ARG A 109 -11.01 -11.05 4.16
C ARG A 109 -11.90 -11.52 5.33
N PRO A 110 -13.12 -12.12 5.11
CA PRO A 110 -13.92 -12.66 6.20
C PRO A 110 -13.23 -13.79 6.95
N ILE A 111 -12.51 -14.64 6.23
CA ILE A 111 -11.78 -15.74 6.86
C ILE A 111 -10.70 -15.17 7.77
N ASP A 112 -9.94 -14.19 7.27
CA ASP A 112 -8.84 -13.58 8.03
C ASP A 112 -9.29 -12.74 9.23
N ILE A 113 -10.41 -12.03 9.11
CA ILE A 113 -10.82 -11.04 10.11
C ILE A 113 -12.06 -11.52 10.90
N THR A 114 -13.13 -11.96 10.21
CA THR A 114 -14.42 -12.23 10.83
C THR A 114 -14.45 -13.60 11.50
N LEU A 115 -14.01 -14.65 10.82
CA LEU A 115 -14.04 -16.02 11.35
C LEU A 115 -12.96 -16.27 12.41
N THR A 116 -11.81 -15.66 12.28
CA THR A 116 -10.67 -15.90 13.18
C THR A 116 -10.35 -14.73 14.08
N LEU A 117 -11.17 -13.65 14.08
CA LEU A 117 -10.90 -12.39 14.79
C LEU A 117 -9.50 -11.83 14.52
N GLY A 118 -8.96 -12.10 13.32
CA GLY A 118 -7.63 -11.68 12.91
C GLY A 118 -6.48 -12.56 13.45
N VAL A 119 -6.76 -13.61 14.22
CA VAL A 119 -5.73 -14.48 14.81
C VAL A 119 -4.96 -15.23 13.72
N LEU A 120 -5.67 -15.82 12.76
CA LEU A 120 -5.07 -16.57 11.65
C LEU A 120 -4.19 -15.66 10.78
N GLY A 121 -4.71 -14.50 10.40
CA GLY A 121 -3.95 -13.51 9.64
C GLY A 121 -2.71 -13.01 10.39
N SER A 122 -2.83 -12.83 11.71
CA SER A 122 -1.70 -12.42 12.57
C SER A 122 -0.64 -13.50 12.67
N PHE A 123 -1.05 -14.76 12.84
CA PHE A 123 -0.15 -15.90 12.92
C PHE A 123 0.63 -16.10 11.61
N LEU A 124 -0.06 -16.05 10.48
CA LEU A 124 0.57 -16.12 9.16
C LEU A 124 1.57 -14.97 8.93
N MET A 125 1.23 -13.76 9.36
CA MET A 125 2.13 -12.60 9.22
C MET A 125 3.39 -12.71 10.06
N LEU A 126 3.32 -13.33 11.24
CA LEU A 126 4.48 -13.54 12.11
C LEU A 126 5.41 -14.61 11.53
N GLY A 127 4.84 -15.68 10.96
CA GLY A 127 5.60 -16.79 10.38
C GLY A 127 6.13 -16.53 8.95
N ALA A 128 5.52 -15.59 8.21
CA ALA A 128 5.91 -15.30 6.84
C ALA A 128 6.99 -14.22 6.74
N ASP A 129 8.00 -14.43 5.89
CA ASP A 129 9.05 -13.44 5.64
C ASP A 129 8.51 -12.12 5.09
N LYS A 130 7.49 -12.19 4.24
CA LYS A 130 6.85 -11.04 3.59
C LYS A 130 5.69 -10.45 4.39
N SER A 131 5.46 -10.90 5.65
CA SER A 131 4.37 -10.42 6.51
C SER A 131 3.01 -10.36 5.79
N GLN A 132 2.63 -11.43 5.10
CA GLN A 132 1.41 -11.55 4.30
C GLN A 132 0.29 -12.23 5.09
N ARG A 133 -0.97 -11.80 4.87
CA ARG A 133 -2.17 -12.50 5.31
C ARG A 133 -2.55 -13.58 4.29
N LEU A 134 -3.51 -14.47 4.61
CA LEU A 134 -3.98 -15.50 3.70
C LEU A 134 -4.42 -14.91 2.35
N GLY A 135 -5.25 -13.87 2.37
CA GLY A 135 -5.69 -13.19 1.15
C GLY A 135 -4.55 -12.54 0.37
N ASP A 136 -3.50 -12.04 1.04
CA ASP A 136 -2.32 -11.47 0.40
C ASP A 136 -1.50 -12.55 -0.32
N ILE A 137 -1.35 -13.73 0.31
CA ILE A 137 -0.60 -14.88 -0.22
C ILE A 137 -1.28 -15.40 -1.49
N LEU A 138 -2.60 -15.63 -1.42
CA LEU A 138 -3.37 -16.16 -2.54
C LEU A 138 -3.44 -15.19 -3.72
N ALA A 139 -3.46 -13.89 -3.44
CA ALA A 139 -3.44 -12.84 -4.47
C ALA A 139 -2.02 -12.49 -4.95
N GLY A 140 -0.96 -13.09 -4.40
CA GLY A 140 0.41 -12.76 -4.78
C GLY A 140 0.83 -11.31 -4.53
N THR A 141 0.23 -10.64 -3.54
CA THR A 141 0.43 -9.22 -3.24
C THR A 141 1.05 -9.02 -1.86
N VAL A 142 1.61 -7.84 -1.63
CA VAL A 142 2.12 -7.41 -0.32
C VAL A 142 1.60 -6.03 0.02
N VAL A 143 1.48 -5.73 1.32
CA VAL A 143 1.16 -4.37 1.77
C VAL A 143 2.44 -3.72 2.26
N VAL A 144 2.75 -2.58 1.69
CA VAL A 144 3.93 -1.79 2.01
C VAL A 144 3.53 -0.45 2.60
N ARG A 145 4.43 0.12 3.38
CA ARG A 145 4.31 1.50 3.83
C ARG A 145 4.97 2.39 2.78
N ASN A 146 4.18 3.28 2.21
CA ASN A 146 4.68 4.30 1.30
C ASN A 146 5.33 5.43 2.12
N LYS A 147 6.49 5.16 2.68
CA LYS A 147 7.39 6.24 3.09
C LYS A 147 8.05 6.72 1.80
N GLN A 148 7.55 7.82 1.27
CA GLN A 148 8.36 8.64 0.39
C GLN A 148 9.48 9.23 1.26
N THR A 149 10.50 8.42 1.55
CA THR A 149 11.79 8.93 1.91
C THR A 149 12.43 9.37 0.59
N LEU A 150 11.93 10.46 0.04
CA LEU A 150 12.77 11.34 -0.76
C LEU A 150 13.75 12.00 0.22
N SER A 151 14.56 11.21 0.90
CA SER A 151 15.83 11.69 1.38
C SER A 151 16.75 11.76 0.14
N PHE A 152 16.49 12.70 -0.73
CA PHE A 152 17.58 13.34 -1.41
C PHE A 152 18.38 14.00 -0.29
N GLU A 153 19.28 13.24 0.30
CA GLU A 153 20.23 13.82 1.21
C GLU A 153 20.93 14.91 0.40
N PHE A 154 20.99 16.11 0.96
CA PHE A 154 21.71 17.23 0.34
C PHE A 154 23.12 16.81 -0.09
N GLN A 155 23.68 15.80 0.58
CA GLN A 155 24.93 15.12 0.24
C GLN A 155 24.89 14.39 -1.10
N ASP A 156 23.76 13.84 -1.54
CA ASP A 156 23.68 13.16 -2.85
C ASP A 156 23.71 14.21 -3.98
N ILE A 157 23.06 15.36 -3.76
CA ILE A 157 23.13 16.48 -4.71
C ILE A 157 24.57 17.02 -4.79
N LEU A 158 25.26 17.14 -3.66
CA LEU A 158 26.66 17.57 -3.64
C LEU A 158 27.58 16.53 -4.30
N LYS A 159 27.36 15.23 -4.11
CA LYS A 159 28.12 14.17 -4.80
C LYS A 159 27.88 14.20 -6.31
N PHE A 160 26.64 14.39 -6.78
CA PHE A 160 26.35 14.58 -8.19
C PHE A 160 27.05 15.82 -8.76
N HIS A 161 27.10 16.90 -8.01
CA HIS A 161 27.79 18.13 -8.43
C HIS A 161 29.31 17.95 -8.48
N GLN A 162 29.92 17.26 -7.52
CA GLN A 162 31.34 16.93 -7.51
C GLN A 162 31.69 15.94 -8.63
N GLN A 163 30.86 14.93 -8.87
CA GLN A 163 31.09 13.94 -9.92
C GLN A 163 30.97 14.53 -11.33
N SER A 164 30.10 15.54 -11.51
CA SER A 164 29.96 16.25 -12.79
C SER A 164 31.13 17.22 -13.05
N SER A 165 31.80 17.74 -12.03
CA SER A 165 32.96 18.58 -12.15
C SER A 165 34.27 17.79 -12.48
N ASP A 166 34.32 16.51 -12.05
CA ASP A 166 35.45 15.61 -12.32
C ASP A 166 35.29 14.79 -13.63
N THR A 167 34.17 14.95 -14.34
CA THR A 167 33.97 14.25 -15.61
C THR A 167 34.82 14.90 -16.68
N VAL A 168 36.04 14.42 -16.83
CA VAL A 168 36.89 14.72 -18.00
C VAL A 168 36.06 14.38 -19.23
N VAL A 169 35.83 15.40 -20.07
CA VAL A 169 35.04 15.27 -21.31
C VAL A 169 35.62 14.14 -22.16
N LYS A 170 34.98 12.97 -22.14
CA LYS A 170 35.41 11.76 -22.84
C LYS A 170 35.44 11.94 -24.37
N TYR A 171 34.89 13.04 -24.86
CA TYR A 171 34.86 13.40 -26.28
C TYR A 171 35.37 14.84 -26.49
N PRO A 172 36.67 15.08 -26.46
CA PRO A 172 37.23 16.43 -26.63
C PRO A 172 36.89 17.05 -27.99
N LYS A 173 36.55 16.24 -29.00
CA LYS A 173 36.19 16.71 -30.35
C LYS A 173 34.82 17.42 -30.41
N VAL A 174 33.92 17.18 -29.46
CA VAL A 174 32.59 17.86 -29.43
C VAL A 174 32.74 19.36 -29.12
N ARG A 175 33.84 19.79 -28.54
CA ARG A 175 34.11 21.21 -28.25
C ARG A 175 34.38 22.07 -29.51
N HIS A 176 34.59 21.46 -30.67
CA HIS A 176 34.91 22.15 -31.91
C HIS A 176 33.74 22.24 -32.90
N PHE A 177 32.56 21.70 -32.54
CA PHE A 177 31.37 21.92 -33.37
C PHE A 177 30.83 23.33 -33.13
N SER A 178 30.95 24.17 -34.16
CA SER A 178 30.30 25.47 -34.21
C SER A 178 28.84 25.30 -34.59
N GLU A 179 27.97 26.26 -34.20
CA GLU A 179 26.57 26.29 -34.65
C GLU A 179 26.45 26.27 -36.19
N ALA A 180 27.47 26.68 -36.90
CA ALA A 180 27.53 26.64 -38.37
C ALA A 180 27.65 25.21 -38.93
N ASP A 181 28.07 24.24 -38.15
CA ASP A 181 28.24 22.84 -38.58
C ASP A 181 26.95 22.01 -38.39
N MET A 182 25.88 22.61 -37.83
CA MET A 182 24.60 21.96 -37.61
C MET A 182 23.50 22.42 -38.56
N LEU A 183 23.76 23.22 -39.55
CA LEU A 183 22.93 23.62 -40.67
C LEU A 183 23.40 22.98 -41.96
#